data_54daa88e1b9745a31e80d5157a629b71
#
_entry.id   54daa88e1b9745a31e80d5157a629b71
#
_cell.length_a   1.000
_cell.length_b   1.000
_cell.length_c   1.000
_cell.angle_alpha   90.00
_cell.angle_beta   90.00
_cell.angle_gamma   90.00
#
_symmetry.space_group_name_H-M   'P 1'
#
loop_
_entity.id
_entity.type
_entity.pdbx_description
1 polymer ?
#
loop_
_entity_poly.entity_id
_entity_poly.type
_entity_poly.pdbx_seq_one_letter_code
_entity_poly.pdbx_strand_id
1 'polypeptide(L)'
;RQFIAAIRYFCLVIIIRRLKTLEPDTGDVGVNTVFMNLKGLKTFSYMGVNRSNLMVQPLTAIRVSRSAPVLSIGPRSEGEILNLLGAGFRNVRGLDLMTYSPWIDLGDMHAMPYKDNAFEVTMLGWVITYSDNRKKAADEIIRVTRNGGIVAVGVEYTSISGEQIEKNLGYEVCGKDRLESVQAILDLFGDHVDHIYFSHDLPKNPPKQWQLMVHFSIKK
;
A
#
# COMPACT_ATOMS: atom_id res chain seq x y z
N ARG A 1 15.02 -9.90 -7.58
CA ARG A 1 13.76 -9.16 -7.82
C ARG A 1 14.03 -7.67 -8.01
N GLN A 2 14.74 -7.01 -7.08
CA GLN A 2 15.08 -5.58 -7.20
C GLN A 2 15.81 -5.25 -8.50
N PHE A 3 16.76 -6.06 -8.91
CA PHE A 3 17.48 -5.90 -10.18
C PHE A 3 16.54 -6.05 -11.39
N ILE A 4 15.62 -7.00 -11.36
CA ILE A 4 14.59 -7.17 -12.40
C ILE A 4 13.68 -5.94 -12.44
N ALA A 5 13.22 -5.45 -11.28
CA ALA A 5 12.40 -4.24 -11.19
C ALA A 5 13.13 -3.02 -11.79
N ALA A 6 14.44 -2.87 -11.53
CA ALA A 6 15.25 -1.79 -12.07
C ALA A 6 15.41 -1.86 -13.59
N ILE A 7 15.70 -3.04 -14.14
CA ILE A 7 15.79 -3.24 -15.60
C ILE A 7 14.45 -2.91 -16.25
N ARG A 8 13.35 -3.44 -15.71
CA ARG A 8 12.01 -3.18 -16.24
C ARG A 8 11.64 -1.71 -16.16
N TYR A 9 11.96 -1.05 -15.03
CA TYR A 9 11.78 0.39 -14.90
C TYR A 9 12.54 1.14 -16.01
N PHE A 10 13.83 0.84 -16.19
CA PHE A 10 14.63 1.46 -17.23
C PHE A 10 14.00 1.26 -18.63
N CYS A 11 13.65 0.05 -18.99
CA CYS A 11 13.03 -0.26 -20.27
C CYS A 11 11.69 0.46 -20.45
N LEU A 12 10.79 0.36 -19.46
CA LEU A 12 9.42 0.86 -19.58
C LEU A 12 9.34 2.40 -19.45
N VAL A 13 10.16 3.01 -18.59
CA VAL A 13 10.12 4.46 -18.35
C VAL A 13 11.06 5.23 -19.28
N ILE A 14 12.32 4.78 -19.40
CA ILE A 14 13.33 5.56 -20.14
C ILE A 14 13.24 5.27 -21.63
N ILE A 15 13.11 4.00 -22.05
CA ILE A 15 13.09 3.64 -23.48
C ILE A 15 11.68 3.81 -24.04
N ILE A 16 10.67 3.17 -23.41
CA ILE A 16 9.30 3.10 -23.94
C ILE A 16 8.44 4.31 -23.54
N ARG A 17 8.86 5.06 -22.49
CA ARG A 17 8.18 6.28 -22.00
C ARG A 17 6.74 6.05 -21.53
N ARG A 18 6.49 4.96 -20.80
CA ARG A 18 5.14 4.57 -20.33
C ARG A 18 4.69 5.25 -19.04
N LEU A 19 5.52 6.06 -18.39
CA LEU A 19 5.14 6.67 -17.11
C LEU A 19 3.90 7.56 -17.28
N LYS A 20 2.89 7.28 -16.46
CA LYS A 20 1.64 8.04 -16.36
C LYS A 20 1.36 8.37 -14.91
N THR A 21 0.72 9.49 -14.67
CA THR A 21 0.27 9.96 -13.36
C THR A 21 -1.21 10.32 -13.42
N LEU A 22 -1.90 10.15 -12.29
CA LEU A 22 -3.25 10.62 -12.06
C LEU A 22 -3.16 11.83 -11.13
N GLU A 23 -3.90 12.91 -11.41
CA GLU A 23 -4.16 13.94 -10.42
C GLU A 23 -5.20 13.38 -9.46
N PRO A 24 -4.85 13.21 -8.16
CA PRO A 24 -5.80 12.69 -7.20
C PRO A 24 -6.86 13.74 -6.87
N ASP A 25 -8.10 13.30 -6.67
CA ASP A 25 -9.21 14.16 -6.20
C ASP A 25 -9.05 14.59 -4.73
N THR A 26 -8.05 14.08 -4.05
CA THR A 26 -7.78 14.26 -2.63
C THR A 26 -6.69 15.30 -2.39
N GLY A 27 -7.03 16.57 -2.55
CA GLY A 27 -6.26 17.71 -2.08
C GLY A 27 -4.73 17.69 -2.30
N ASP A 28 -4.02 18.53 -1.56
CA ASP A 28 -2.57 18.71 -1.71
C ASP A 28 -1.75 17.48 -1.31
N VAL A 29 -2.25 16.66 -0.37
CA VAL A 29 -1.55 15.47 0.12
C VAL A 29 -1.32 14.44 -0.99
N GLY A 30 -2.35 14.20 -1.82
CA GLY A 30 -2.23 13.29 -2.95
C GLY A 30 -1.25 13.79 -4.02
N VAL A 31 -1.31 15.08 -4.36
CA VAL A 31 -0.39 15.74 -5.31
C VAL A 31 1.05 15.65 -4.81
N ASN A 32 1.28 15.96 -3.53
CA ASN A 32 2.60 15.86 -2.90
C ASN A 32 3.11 14.41 -2.87
N THR A 33 2.22 13.43 -2.67
CA THR A 33 2.56 12.01 -2.72
C THR A 33 3.05 11.60 -4.12
N VAL A 34 2.37 12.01 -5.19
CA VAL A 34 2.81 11.76 -6.56
C VAL A 34 4.18 12.40 -6.81
N PHE A 35 4.37 13.65 -6.41
CA PHE A 35 5.65 14.35 -6.54
C PHE A 35 6.79 13.60 -5.83
N MET A 36 6.57 13.18 -4.58
CA MET A 36 7.55 12.42 -3.78
C MET A 36 7.89 11.08 -4.43
N ASN A 37 6.88 10.37 -4.94
CA ASN A 37 7.07 9.09 -5.60
C ASN A 37 7.88 9.24 -6.90
N LEU A 38 7.58 10.25 -7.71
CA LEU A 38 8.34 10.55 -8.93
C LEU A 38 9.81 10.90 -8.63
N LYS A 39 10.05 11.69 -7.57
CA LYS A 39 11.40 11.98 -7.10
C LYS A 39 12.12 10.72 -6.64
N GLY A 40 11.42 9.87 -5.88
CA GLY A 40 11.93 8.61 -5.35
C GLY A 40 12.30 7.60 -6.43
N LEU A 41 11.54 7.49 -7.51
CA LEU A 41 11.84 6.56 -8.62
C LEU A 41 13.18 6.79 -9.30
N LYS A 42 13.77 7.98 -9.17
CA LYS A 42 15.12 8.27 -9.67
C LYS A 42 16.22 7.59 -8.84
N THR A 43 15.88 7.06 -7.68
CA THR A 43 16.82 6.45 -6.74
C THR A 43 16.62 4.93 -6.71
N PHE A 44 17.66 4.16 -6.98
CA PHE A 44 17.61 2.68 -7.03
C PHE A 44 17.07 2.04 -5.74
N SER A 45 17.32 2.64 -4.58
CA SER A 45 16.82 2.15 -3.29
C SER A 45 15.29 2.16 -3.19
N TYR A 46 14.60 3.02 -3.91
CA TYR A 46 13.14 3.09 -3.94
C TYR A 46 12.49 1.98 -4.80
N MET A 47 13.26 1.28 -5.60
CA MET A 47 12.83 0.04 -6.27
C MET A 47 12.96 -1.16 -5.37
N GLY A 48 13.35 -0.93 -4.10
CA GLY A 48 13.59 -1.97 -3.11
C GLY A 48 12.35 -2.78 -2.80
N VAL A 49 12.55 -4.08 -2.77
CA VAL A 49 11.52 -5.08 -2.49
C VAL A 49 11.48 -5.49 -1.01
N ASN A 50 12.44 -5.04 -0.19
CA ASN A 50 12.62 -5.53 1.18
C ASN A 50 11.44 -5.16 2.08
N ARG A 51 10.93 -3.94 1.94
CA ARG A 51 9.84 -3.43 2.76
C ARG A 51 8.55 -4.24 2.55
N SER A 52 8.18 -4.53 1.32
CA SER A 52 6.96 -5.29 1.03
C SER A 52 7.05 -6.75 1.46
N ASN A 53 8.25 -7.31 1.65
CA ASN A 53 8.40 -8.66 2.20
C ASN A 53 7.78 -8.79 3.60
N LEU A 54 7.82 -7.74 4.42
CA LEU A 54 7.22 -7.74 5.77
C LEU A 54 5.69 -7.98 5.69
N MET A 55 5.03 -7.48 4.64
CA MET A 55 3.60 -7.69 4.41
C MET A 55 3.32 -9.03 3.73
N VAL A 56 4.16 -9.45 2.80
CA VAL A 56 3.97 -10.66 2.00
C VAL A 56 4.23 -11.93 2.81
N GLN A 57 5.19 -11.92 3.73
CA GLN A 57 5.55 -13.11 4.52
C GLN A 57 4.38 -13.63 5.38
N PRO A 58 3.66 -12.81 6.18
CA PRO A 58 2.49 -13.30 6.91
C PRO A 58 1.39 -13.85 5.99
N LEU A 59 1.16 -13.24 4.81
CA LEU A 59 0.20 -13.76 3.83
C LEU A 59 0.54 -15.17 3.37
N THR A 60 1.82 -15.54 3.34
CA THR A 60 2.22 -16.89 2.94
C THR A 60 1.86 -17.96 3.99
N ALA A 61 1.72 -17.56 5.25
CA ALA A 61 1.33 -18.42 6.36
C ALA A 61 -0.21 -18.58 6.47
N ILE A 62 -0.96 -17.62 5.93
CA ILE A 62 -2.42 -17.70 5.87
C ILE A 62 -2.85 -18.64 4.73
N ARG A 63 -3.88 -19.45 4.95
CA ARG A 63 -4.37 -20.44 3.98
C ARG A 63 -5.17 -19.77 2.86
N VAL A 64 -4.46 -19.03 1.99
CA VAL A 64 -5.01 -18.36 0.80
C VAL A 64 -4.55 -19.09 -0.45
N SER A 65 -5.44 -19.28 -1.41
CA SER A 65 -5.08 -19.88 -2.72
C SER A 65 -4.05 -19.02 -3.43
N ARG A 66 -3.02 -19.64 -3.99
CA ARG A 66 -2.00 -18.94 -4.80
C ARG A 66 -2.53 -18.45 -6.16
N SER A 67 -3.71 -18.92 -6.58
CA SER A 67 -4.45 -18.42 -7.76
C SER A 67 -5.46 -17.33 -7.43
N ALA A 68 -5.65 -17.01 -6.14
CA ALA A 68 -6.56 -15.96 -5.69
C ALA A 68 -6.19 -14.62 -6.32
N PRO A 69 -7.19 -13.79 -6.70
CA PRO A 69 -6.93 -12.43 -7.13
C PRO A 69 -6.44 -11.58 -5.96
N VAL A 70 -5.26 -10.96 -6.14
CA VAL A 70 -4.59 -10.10 -5.16
C VAL A 70 -4.47 -8.69 -5.71
N LEU A 71 -4.91 -7.72 -4.94
CA LEU A 71 -4.69 -6.29 -5.19
C LEU A 71 -3.61 -5.75 -4.25
N SER A 72 -2.59 -5.13 -4.81
CA SER A 72 -1.60 -4.32 -4.09
C SER A 72 -1.90 -2.85 -4.34
N ILE A 73 -2.23 -2.09 -3.29
CA ILE A 73 -2.55 -0.66 -3.36
C ILE A 73 -1.32 0.16 -2.99
N GLY A 74 -0.94 1.09 -3.86
CA GLY A 74 0.22 1.97 -3.71
C GLY A 74 1.58 1.26 -3.82
N PRO A 75 1.77 0.29 -4.73
CA PRO A 75 3.05 -0.43 -4.85
C PRO A 75 4.19 0.45 -5.38
N ARG A 76 3.89 1.63 -5.90
CA ARG A 76 4.81 2.60 -6.50
C ARG A 76 5.68 2.04 -7.63
N SER A 77 6.17 0.81 -7.47
CA SER A 77 7.03 0.13 -8.44
C SER A 77 6.67 -1.35 -8.55
N GLU A 78 7.22 -2.03 -9.55
CA GLU A 78 7.01 -3.47 -9.72
C GLU A 78 7.63 -4.35 -8.61
N GLY A 79 8.44 -3.77 -7.72
CA GLY A 79 9.11 -4.53 -6.67
C GLY A 79 8.16 -5.31 -5.76
N GLU A 80 7.06 -4.68 -5.34
CA GLU A 80 6.04 -5.31 -4.50
C GLU A 80 5.27 -6.39 -5.26
N ILE A 81 4.91 -6.13 -6.52
CA ILE A 81 4.28 -7.13 -7.39
C ILE A 81 5.19 -8.35 -7.57
N LEU A 82 6.48 -8.13 -7.81
CA LEU A 82 7.49 -9.20 -7.93
C LEU A 82 7.67 -9.99 -6.63
N ASN A 83 7.45 -9.37 -5.47
CA ASN A 83 7.47 -10.08 -4.19
C ASN A 83 6.27 -11.01 -4.03
N LEU A 84 5.06 -10.54 -4.35
CA LEU A 84 3.85 -11.34 -4.35
C LEU A 84 3.96 -12.52 -5.35
N LEU A 85 4.40 -12.24 -6.58
CA LEU A 85 4.65 -13.29 -7.58
C LEU A 85 5.70 -14.30 -7.11
N GLY A 86 6.78 -13.82 -6.50
CA GLY A 86 7.85 -14.67 -5.93
C GLY A 86 7.43 -15.47 -4.69
N ALA A 87 6.36 -15.05 -4.00
CA ALA A 87 5.70 -15.80 -2.93
C ALA A 87 4.69 -16.83 -3.46
N GLY A 88 4.55 -16.91 -4.79
CA GLY A 88 3.72 -17.90 -5.47
C GLY A 88 2.33 -17.42 -5.86
N PHE A 89 1.92 -16.19 -5.53
CA PHE A 89 0.65 -15.62 -6.01
C PHE A 89 0.73 -15.41 -7.53
N ARG A 90 -0.29 -15.83 -8.28
CA ARG A 90 -0.26 -15.84 -9.75
C ARG A 90 -1.14 -14.77 -10.39
N ASN A 91 -2.12 -14.28 -9.65
CA ASN A 91 -3.10 -13.31 -10.13
C ASN A 91 -2.97 -12.02 -9.30
N VAL A 92 -1.96 -11.21 -9.63
CA VAL A 92 -1.61 -10.00 -8.87
C VAL A 92 -1.81 -8.77 -9.74
N ARG A 93 -2.53 -7.78 -9.21
CA ARG A 93 -2.67 -6.44 -9.78
C ARG A 93 -2.22 -5.39 -8.77
N GLY A 94 -1.67 -4.30 -9.27
CA GLY A 94 -1.40 -3.09 -8.49
C GLY A 94 -2.39 -1.99 -8.85
N LEU A 95 -2.59 -1.04 -7.94
CA LEU A 95 -3.28 0.23 -8.16
C LEU A 95 -2.44 1.35 -7.57
N ASP A 96 -2.12 2.37 -8.34
CA ASP A 96 -1.34 3.51 -7.85
C ASP A 96 -1.72 4.81 -8.58
N LEU A 97 -1.47 5.96 -7.97
CA LEU A 97 -1.62 7.29 -8.57
C LEU A 97 -0.62 7.52 -9.71
N MET A 98 0.36 6.65 -9.86
CA MET A 98 1.31 6.66 -10.95
C MET A 98 1.61 5.23 -11.42
N THR A 99 1.80 5.04 -12.71
CA THR A 99 2.19 3.74 -13.23
C THR A 99 3.05 3.84 -14.48
N TYR A 100 3.91 2.87 -14.64
CA TYR A 100 4.64 2.57 -15.88
C TYR A 100 4.48 1.10 -16.27
N SER A 101 3.90 0.32 -15.37
CA SER A 101 3.82 -1.14 -15.45
C SER A 101 2.49 -1.62 -16.02
N PRO A 102 2.48 -2.67 -16.88
CA PRO A 102 1.23 -3.33 -17.26
C PRO A 102 0.56 -4.10 -16.10
N TRP A 103 1.25 -4.28 -14.97
CA TRP A 103 0.72 -4.94 -13.78
C TRP A 103 0.08 -3.98 -12.78
N ILE A 104 0.26 -2.67 -12.97
CA ILE A 104 -0.23 -1.64 -12.06
C ILE A 104 -1.18 -0.74 -12.82
N ASP A 105 -2.44 -0.75 -12.41
CA ASP A 105 -3.47 0.13 -12.95
C ASP A 105 -3.29 1.54 -12.40
N LEU A 106 -3.60 2.55 -13.21
CA LEU A 106 -3.64 3.93 -12.77
C LEU A 106 -4.97 4.18 -12.08
N GLY A 107 -4.95 4.62 -10.82
CA GLY A 107 -6.18 4.88 -10.07
C GLY A 107 -5.93 5.34 -8.65
N ASP A 108 -6.98 5.88 -8.04
CA ASP A 108 -7.00 6.36 -6.67
C ASP A 108 -7.67 5.32 -5.75
N MET A 109 -7.08 5.10 -4.57
CA MET A 109 -7.63 4.17 -3.57
C MET A 109 -8.97 4.61 -2.98
N HIS A 110 -9.36 5.88 -3.17
CA HIS A 110 -10.64 6.43 -2.72
C HIS A 110 -11.78 6.22 -3.72
N ALA A 111 -11.48 5.77 -4.95
CA ALA A 111 -12.44 5.48 -6.02
C ALA A 111 -11.83 4.45 -6.98
N MET A 112 -11.73 3.20 -6.53
CA MET A 112 -11.03 2.16 -7.29
C MET A 112 -11.85 1.69 -8.51
N PRO A 113 -11.23 1.54 -9.70
CA PRO A 113 -11.91 1.15 -10.93
C PRO A 113 -12.20 -0.36 -11.00
N TYR A 114 -12.55 -0.96 -9.87
CA TYR A 114 -12.85 -2.39 -9.78
C TYR A 114 -14.29 -2.64 -9.33
N LYS A 115 -14.80 -3.80 -9.70
CA LYS A 115 -16.11 -4.29 -9.24
C LYS A 115 -16.05 -4.66 -7.76
N ASP A 116 -17.22 -4.69 -7.12
CA ASP A 116 -17.37 -5.21 -5.78
C ASP A 116 -16.89 -6.67 -5.72
N ASN A 117 -16.24 -7.03 -4.62
CA ASN A 117 -15.76 -8.39 -4.35
C ASN A 117 -14.77 -8.94 -5.41
N ALA A 118 -14.04 -8.06 -6.10
CA ALA A 118 -13.12 -8.46 -7.16
C ALA A 118 -11.88 -9.21 -6.66
N PHE A 119 -11.47 -8.97 -5.40
CA PHE A 119 -10.22 -9.51 -4.85
C PHE A 119 -10.46 -10.38 -3.61
N GLU A 120 -9.63 -11.41 -3.49
CA GLU A 120 -9.55 -12.25 -2.29
C GLU A 120 -8.55 -11.70 -1.27
N VAL A 121 -7.52 -11.03 -1.76
CA VAL A 121 -6.52 -10.36 -0.92
C VAL A 121 -6.36 -8.93 -1.38
N THR A 122 -6.43 -7.99 -0.45
CA THR A 122 -6.11 -6.58 -0.68
C THR A 122 -4.99 -6.17 0.27
N MET A 123 -3.88 -5.69 -0.27
CA MET A 123 -2.69 -5.31 0.48
C MET A 123 -2.38 -3.83 0.31
N LEU A 124 -2.19 -3.13 1.43
CA LEU A 124 -1.81 -1.71 1.49
C LEU A 124 -0.48 -1.57 2.22
N GLY A 125 0.61 -1.52 1.48
CA GLY A 125 1.94 -1.36 2.05
C GLY A 125 2.30 0.10 2.24
N TRP A 126 2.09 0.65 3.46
CA TRP A 126 2.52 2.00 3.86
C TRP A 126 1.90 3.16 3.07
N VAL A 127 0.69 2.98 2.56
CA VAL A 127 0.05 4.03 1.72
C VAL A 127 -1.13 4.71 2.40
N ILE A 128 -1.83 4.04 3.33
CA ILE A 128 -3.04 4.58 3.97
C ILE A 128 -2.76 5.87 4.79
N THR A 129 -1.54 6.05 5.26
CA THR A 129 -1.10 7.27 5.98
C THR A 129 -1.05 8.50 5.10
N TYR A 130 -0.94 8.31 3.78
CA TYR A 130 -0.92 9.40 2.80
C TYR A 130 -2.32 9.75 2.28
N SER A 131 -3.37 9.25 2.93
CA SER A 131 -4.76 9.58 2.65
C SER A 131 -5.23 10.69 3.58
N ASP A 132 -5.90 11.69 3.04
CA ASP A 132 -6.65 12.71 3.77
C ASP A 132 -8.07 12.24 4.11
N ASN A 133 -8.55 11.14 3.49
CA ASN A 133 -9.84 10.52 3.77
C ASN A 133 -9.71 8.99 3.91
N ARG A 134 -9.07 8.56 5.01
CA ARG A 134 -8.79 7.14 5.28
C ARG A 134 -10.04 6.28 5.37
N LYS A 135 -11.15 6.86 5.88
CA LYS A 135 -12.43 6.13 5.95
C LYS A 135 -12.95 5.80 4.56
N LYS A 136 -12.93 6.74 3.61
CA LYS A 136 -13.32 6.50 2.22
C LYS A 136 -12.43 5.44 1.56
N ALA A 137 -11.12 5.48 1.82
CA ALA A 137 -10.20 4.44 1.35
C ALA A 137 -10.54 3.07 1.95
N ALA A 138 -10.82 3.00 3.26
CA ALA A 138 -11.22 1.75 3.92
C ALA A 138 -12.55 1.21 3.36
N ASP A 139 -13.55 2.06 3.10
CA ASP A 139 -14.82 1.65 2.50
C ASP A 139 -14.62 1.07 1.09
N GLU A 140 -13.75 1.66 0.28
CA GLU A 140 -13.40 1.13 -1.04
C GLU A 140 -12.65 -0.21 -0.93
N ILE A 141 -11.73 -0.37 0.04
CA ILE A 141 -11.06 -1.64 0.31
C ILE A 141 -12.06 -2.71 0.69
N ILE A 142 -13.01 -2.39 1.59
CA ILE A 142 -14.10 -3.30 1.95
C ILE A 142 -14.92 -3.65 0.71
N ARG A 143 -15.27 -2.67 -0.12
CA ARG A 143 -16.07 -2.87 -1.32
C ARG A 143 -15.41 -3.86 -2.29
N VAL A 144 -14.14 -3.66 -2.61
CA VAL A 144 -13.45 -4.47 -3.62
C VAL A 144 -12.97 -5.82 -3.10
N THR A 145 -12.81 -5.99 -1.78
CA THR A 145 -12.44 -7.26 -1.15
C THR A 145 -13.69 -8.11 -0.93
N ARG A 146 -13.66 -9.38 -1.28
CA ARG A 146 -14.79 -10.28 -1.09
C ARG A 146 -15.06 -10.60 0.39
N ASN A 147 -16.28 -11.01 0.71
CA ASN A 147 -16.59 -11.50 2.06
C ASN A 147 -15.68 -12.68 2.44
N GLY A 148 -15.09 -12.67 3.64
CA GLY A 148 -14.06 -13.61 4.08
C GLY A 148 -12.67 -13.39 3.45
N GLY A 149 -12.52 -12.37 2.59
CA GLY A 149 -11.24 -12.01 1.98
C GLY A 149 -10.28 -11.38 3.00
N ILE A 150 -9.00 -11.38 2.67
CA ILE A 150 -7.93 -10.88 3.55
C ILE A 150 -7.56 -9.46 3.19
N VAL A 151 -7.51 -8.61 4.20
CA VAL A 151 -6.93 -7.26 4.12
C VAL A 151 -5.61 -7.25 4.91
N ALA A 152 -4.54 -6.78 4.29
CA ALA A 152 -3.24 -6.62 4.89
C ALA A 152 -2.85 -5.15 4.86
N VAL A 153 -2.65 -4.52 6.02
CA VAL A 153 -2.30 -3.10 6.14
C VAL A 153 -0.98 -2.96 6.87
N GLY A 154 -0.08 -2.17 6.28
CA GLY A 154 1.18 -1.75 6.89
C GLY A 154 1.26 -0.23 6.99
N VAL A 155 1.75 0.27 8.14
CA VAL A 155 1.91 1.68 8.43
C VAL A 155 3.28 1.92 9.06
N GLU A 156 3.95 2.99 8.66
CA GLU A 156 5.17 3.45 9.31
C GLU A 156 4.84 4.32 10.52
N TYR A 157 5.34 3.90 11.68
CA TYR A 157 5.38 4.75 12.87
C TYR A 157 6.71 5.51 12.92
N THR A 158 6.65 6.77 13.30
CA THR A 158 7.83 7.56 13.70
C THR A 158 7.47 8.46 14.87
N SER A 159 8.40 8.66 15.81
CA SER A 159 8.21 9.55 16.96
C SER A 159 8.27 11.05 16.57
N ILE A 160 8.61 11.36 15.32
CA ILE A 160 8.66 12.75 14.81
C ILE A 160 7.23 13.18 14.51
N SER A 161 6.79 14.35 14.99
CA SER A 161 5.45 14.87 14.72
C SER A 161 5.22 15.17 13.24
N GLY A 162 3.94 15.13 12.79
CA GLY A 162 3.57 15.49 11.43
C GLY A 162 4.04 16.89 11.05
N GLU A 163 3.90 17.87 11.96
CA GLU A 163 4.37 19.25 11.79
C GLU A 163 5.88 19.33 11.56
N GLN A 164 6.66 18.51 12.29
CA GLN A 164 8.11 18.48 12.12
C GLN A 164 8.50 17.82 10.79
N ILE A 165 7.74 16.81 10.33
CA ILE A 165 7.93 16.19 9.00
C ILE A 165 7.65 17.22 7.91
N GLU A 166 6.52 17.93 7.99
CA GLU A 166 6.14 18.97 7.05
C GLU A 166 7.19 20.08 7.00
N LYS A 167 7.65 20.56 8.17
CA LYS A 167 8.72 21.56 8.27
C LYS A 167 10.02 21.10 7.61
N ASN A 168 10.38 19.82 7.76
CA ASN A 168 11.60 19.26 7.16
C ASN A 168 11.49 19.07 5.64
N LEU A 169 10.30 18.78 5.13
CA LEU A 169 10.05 18.56 3.72
C LEU A 169 9.66 19.82 2.96
N GLY A 170 9.07 20.80 3.65
CA GLY A 170 8.53 22.03 3.06
C GLY A 170 7.12 21.88 2.47
N TYR A 171 6.48 20.73 2.64
CA TYR A 171 5.11 20.44 2.19
C TYR A 171 4.49 19.27 2.97
N GLU A 172 3.18 19.22 3.06
CA GLU A 172 2.44 18.16 3.73
C GLU A 172 2.42 16.88 2.87
N VAL A 173 2.77 15.73 3.46
CA VAL A 173 2.77 14.40 2.80
C VAL A 173 1.89 13.39 3.52
N CYS A 174 1.52 13.63 4.76
CA CYS A 174 0.66 12.74 5.53
C CYS A 174 -0.31 13.58 6.35
N GLY A 175 -1.54 13.09 6.50
CA GLY A 175 -2.56 13.76 7.29
C GLY A 175 -2.09 14.03 8.73
N LYS A 176 -2.65 15.06 9.36
CA LYS A 176 -2.32 15.48 10.73
C LYS A 176 -2.57 14.38 11.76
N ASP A 177 -3.61 13.58 11.52
CA ASP A 177 -3.94 12.44 12.37
C ASP A 177 -3.12 11.21 11.96
N ARG A 178 -2.36 10.68 12.90
CA ARG A 178 -1.46 9.56 12.66
C ARG A 178 -2.08 8.25 13.15
N LEU A 179 -1.87 7.18 12.39
CA LEU A 179 -2.18 5.83 12.83
C LEU A 179 -1.01 5.33 13.69
N GLU A 180 -1.19 5.34 15.01
CA GLU A 180 -0.12 5.04 15.97
C GLU A 180 -0.30 3.68 16.67
N SER A 181 -1.28 2.89 16.25
CA SER A 181 -1.51 1.54 16.75
C SER A 181 -2.19 0.67 15.70
N VAL A 182 -2.10 -0.63 15.87
CA VAL A 182 -2.88 -1.58 15.08
C VAL A 182 -4.38 -1.37 15.31
N GLN A 183 -4.80 -1.03 16.54
CA GLN A 183 -6.20 -0.74 16.82
C GLN A 183 -6.71 0.45 15.99
N ALA A 184 -5.95 1.54 15.88
CA ALA A 184 -6.33 2.67 15.04
C ALA A 184 -6.48 2.30 13.56
N ILE A 185 -5.71 1.32 13.07
CA ILE A 185 -5.89 0.78 11.72
C ILE A 185 -7.20 -0.01 11.62
N LEU A 186 -7.49 -0.89 12.59
CA LEU A 186 -8.71 -1.70 12.61
C LEU A 186 -9.98 -0.85 12.72
N ASP A 187 -9.93 0.24 13.48
CA ASP A 187 -11.06 1.17 13.67
C ASP A 187 -11.53 1.80 12.34
N LEU A 188 -10.65 1.93 11.34
CA LEU A 188 -11.05 2.37 9.99
C LEU A 188 -12.01 1.41 9.31
N PHE A 189 -11.91 0.11 9.62
CA PHE A 189 -12.73 -0.96 9.05
C PHE A 189 -13.92 -1.31 9.95
N GLY A 190 -13.89 -0.95 11.23
CA GLY A 190 -14.98 -1.09 12.18
C GLY A 190 -15.51 -2.53 12.27
N ASP A 191 -16.84 -2.69 12.23
CA ASP A 191 -17.51 -3.97 12.35
C ASP A 191 -17.22 -4.95 11.19
N HIS A 192 -16.58 -4.49 10.12
CA HIS A 192 -16.15 -5.35 9.02
C HIS A 192 -14.92 -6.20 9.34
N VAL A 193 -14.21 -5.94 10.43
CA VAL A 193 -13.13 -6.82 10.90
C VAL A 193 -13.75 -8.10 11.46
N ASP A 194 -13.32 -9.26 10.93
CA ASP A 194 -13.80 -10.57 11.36
C ASP A 194 -12.75 -11.29 12.21
N HIS A 195 -11.64 -11.71 11.60
CA HIS A 195 -10.59 -12.45 12.28
C HIS A 195 -9.21 -11.85 12.00
N ILE A 196 -8.39 -11.67 13.04
CA ILE A 196 -7.02 -11.16 12.93
C ILE A 196 -6.06 -12.34 12.86
N TYR A 197 -5.38 -12.51 11.73
CA TYR A 197 -4.38 -13.58 11.50
C TYR A 197 -2.97 -13.20 11.96
N PHE A 198 -2.63 -11.93 11.85
CA PHE A 198 -1.31 -11.41 12.20
C PHE A 198 -1.42 -9.98 12.67
N SER A 199 -0.72 -9.64 13.73
CA SER A 199 -0.63 -8.29 14.28
C SER A 199 0.79 -8.01 14.75
N HIS A 200 1.32 -6.86 14.36
CA HIS A 200 2.61 -6.34 14.80
C HIS A 200 2.43 -4.89 15.20
N ASP A 201 2.26 -4.66 16.48
CA ASP A 201 1.95 -3.35 17.08
C ASP A 201 3.20 -2.73 17.71
N LEU A 202 3.07 -1.49 18.22
CA LEU A 202 4.12 -0.82 18.96
C LEU A 202 4.49 -1.60 20.23
N PRO A 203 5.79 -1.77 20.52
CA PRO A 203 6.21 -2.28 21.82
C PRO A 203 5.99 -1.21 22.92
N LYS A 204 6.02 -1.64 24.19
CA LYS A 204 5.86 -0.73 25.36
C LYS A 204 6.80 0.48 25.32
N ASN A 205 8.00 0.29 24.80
CA ASN A 205 9.01 1.35 24.60
C ASN A 205 9.31 1.44 23.11
N PRO A 206 8.52 2.20 22.33
CA PRO A 206 8.68 2.24 20.88
C PRO A 206 9.99 2.92 20.50
N PRO A 207 10.73 2.37 19.53
CA PRO A 207 11.87 3.06 18.95
C PRO A 207 11.42 4.27 18.14
N LYS A 208 12.37 5.09 17.70
CA LYS A 208 12.09 6.29 16.89
C LYS A 208 11.34 5.99 15.59
N GLN A 209 11.53 4.79 15.05
CA GLN A 209 10.82 4.30 13.86
C GLN A 209 10.41 2.85 14.09
N TRP A 210 9.20 2.52 13.67
CA TRP A 210 8.63 1.19 13.78
C TRP A 210 7.68 0.91 12.62
N GLN A 211 7.27 -0.35 12.50
CA GLN A 211 6.32 -0.76 11.48
C GLN A 211 5.11 -1.39 12.14
N LEU A 212 3.96 -0.80 11.94
CA LEU A 212 2.68 -1.38 12.34
C LEU A 212 2.17 -2.23 11.19
N MET A 213 1.72 -3.46 11.48
CA MET A 213 1.18 -4.35 10.46
C MET A 213 0.04 -5.16 11.03
N VAL A 214 -1.01 -5.31 10.24
CA VAL A 214 -2.13 -6.19 10.58
C VAL A 214 -2.66 -6.90 9.34
N HIS A 215 -2.98 -8.19 9.48
CA HIS A 215 -3.64 -9.00 8.47
C HIS A 215 -4.91 -9.59 9.08
N PHE A 216 -6.04 -9.32 8.48
CA PHE A 216 -7.34 -9.74 8.99
C PHE A 216 -8.29 -10.10 7.86
N SER A 217 -9.29 -10.93 8.14
CA SER A 217 -10.41 -11.14 7.23
C SER A 217 -11.49 -10.10 7.43
N ILE A 218 -12.25 -9.84 6.37
CA ILE A 218 -13.43 -8.98 6.44
C ILE A 218 -14.70 -9.77 6.34
N LYS A 219 -15.74 -9.29 7.05
CA LYS A 219 -17.13 -9.70 6.89
C LYS A 219 -17.97 -8.56 6.35
N LYS A 220 -19.00 -8.90 5.57
CA LYS A 220 -19.97 -7.97 4.99
C LYS A 220 -21.38 -8.31 5.41
#